data_3d24a74333bb157445545ce7936abffb
#
_entry.id   3d24a74333bb157445545ce7936abffb
#
_cell.length_a   1.000
_cell.length_b   1.000
_cell.length_c   1.000
_cell.angle_alpha   90.00
_cell.angle_beta   90.00
_cell.angle_gamma   90.00
#
_symmetry.space_group_name_H-M   'P 1'
#
loop_
_entity.id
_entity.type
_entity.pdbx_description
1 polymer ?
#
loop_
_entity_poly.entity_id
_entity_poly.type
_entity_poly.pdbx_seq_one_letter_code
_entity_poly.pdbx_strand_id
1 'polypeptide(L)'
;KARREESGSLEQLYRDGVMESPLVAELLRDGELVSSIDAEQDFSSLADRSAGPGYFMVGDAACFLDPLLASGIHLATYSALLAAASIASLARGEVTEDEAIAYYESTYRQAYVRFMLLVTSLYQEYRGKNTLFWQAKQLTRGDVREGDLMQAFARLVTGSEDMRFAREGEGVL
;
A
#
# COMPACT_ATOMS: atom_id res chain seq x y z
N LYS A 1 -2.31 4.78 20.46
CA LYS A 1 -2.75 5.80 21.44
C LYS A 1 -2.88 5.18 22.84
N ALA A 2 -3.64 4.09 23.00
CA ALA A 2 -3.83 3.42 24.30
C ALA A 2 -2.51 3.00 24.97
N ARG A 3 -1.60 2.30 24.26
CA ARG A 3 -0.29 1.88 24.81
C ARG A 3 0.58 3.05 25.27
N ARG A 4 0.51 4.19 24.60
CA ARG A 4 1.27 5.40 25.00
C ARG A 4 0.75 6.01 26.31
N GLU A 5 -0.53 5.86 26.58
CA GLU A 5 -1.14 6.32 27.84
C GLU A 5 -0.77 5.41 29.02
N GLU A 6 -0.50 4.12 28.78
CA GLU A 6 -0.08 3.14 29.79
C GLU A 6 1.43 3.19 30.10
N SER A 7 2.29 3.50 29.14
CA SER A 7 3.76 3.40 29.26
C SER A 7 4.45 4.62 29.91
N GLY A 8 3.72 5.71 30.18
CA GLY A 8 4.26 6.90 30.87
C GLY A 8 5.25 7.76 30.06
N SER A 9 6.10 7.18 29.19
CA SER A 9 7.03 7.92 28.31
C SER A 9 7.25 7.20 26.98
N LEU A 10 7.70 7.95 25.95
CA LEU A 10 8.06 7.37 24.64
C LEU A 10 9.24 6.41 24.75
N GLU A 11 10.22 6.75 25.56
CA GLU A 11 11.39 5.90 25.78
C GLU A 11 10.99 4.57 26.44
N GLN A 12 10.11 4.60 27.42
CA GLN A 12 9.61 3.39 28.05
C GLN A 12 8.84 2.53 27.04
N LEU A 13 7.96 3.13 26.26
CA LEU A 13 7.21 2.43 25.21
C LEU A 13 8.13 1.76 24.19
N TYR A 14 9.21 2.44 23.78
CA TYR A 14 10.21 1.88 22.86
C TYR A 14 10.93 0.68 23.50
N ARG A 15 11.42 0.83 24.74
CA ARG A 15 12.12 -0.24 25.47
C ARG A 15 11.24 -1.46 25.69
N ASP A 16 9.99 -1.25 26.06
CA ASP A 16 9.02 -2.34 26.22
C ASP A 16 8.78 -3.06 24.90
N GLY A 17 8.62 -2.33 23.80
CA GLY A 17 8.47 -2.91 22.46
C GLY A 17 9.68 -3.72 22.00
N VAL A 18 10.90 -3.29 22.31
CA VAL A 18 12.12 -4.07 22.06
C VAL A 18 12.11 -5.37 22.86
N MET A 19 11.75 -5.32 24.15
CA MET A 19 11.72 -6.48 25.03
C MET A 19 10.61 -7.49 24.70
N GLU A 20 9.51 -7.05 24.09
CA GLU A 20 8.43 -7.92 23.63
C GLU A 20 8.84 -8.85 22.46
N SER A 21 9.91 -8.49 21.72
CA SER A 21 10.43 -9.29 20.62
C SER A 21 11.79 -9.90 20.98
N PRO A 22 11.86 -11.21 21.27
CA PRO A 22 13.12 -11.87 21.65
C PRO A 22 14.23 -11.67 20.61
N LEU A 23 13.91 -11.70 19.32
CA LEU A 23 14.87 -11.50 18.24
C LEU A 23 15.43 -10.06 18.26
N VAL A 24 14.56 -9.06 18.40
CA VAL A 24 14.99 -7.64 18.45
C VAL A 24 15.81 -7.39 19.71
N ALA A 25 15.37 -7.91 20.85
CA ALA A 25 16.11 -7.80 22.13
C ALA A 25 17.50 -8.44 22.03
N GLU A 26 17.64 -9.58 21.35
CA GLU A 26 18.94 -10.20 21.11
C GLU A 26 19.84 -9.37 20.20
N LEU A 27 19.30 -8.84 19.09
CA LEU A 27 20.05 -8.00 18.15
C LEU A 27 20.52 -6.70 18.77
N LEU A 28 19.73 -6.12 19.69
CA LEU A 28 20.03 -4.85 20.35
C LEU A 28 20.70 -4.99 21.73
N ARG A 29 21.04 -6.20 22.17
CA ARG A 29 21.58 -6.48 23.50
C ARG A 29 22.79 -5.65 23.86
N ASP A 30 23.70 -5.46 22.89
CA ASP A 30 24.95 -4.72 23.07
C ASP A 30 24.87 -3.31 22.43
N GLY A 31 23.66 -2.89 22.02
CA GLY A 31 23.41 -1.59 21.42
C GLY A 31 23.24 -0.49 22.45
N GLU A 32 23.68 0.72 22.11
CA GLU A 32 23.48 1.91 22.90
C GLU A 32 22.50 2.87 22.24
N LEU A 33 21.56 3.42 23.01
CA LEU A 33 20.65 4.46 22.52
C LEU A 33 21.42 5.78 22.41
N VAL A 34 21.68 6.23 21.19
CA VAL A 34 22.55 7.39 20.88
C VAL A 34 21.77 8.69 20.63
N SER A 35 20.43 8.64 20.65
CA SER A 35 19.58 9.83 20.44
C SER A 35 18.32 9.76 21.29
N SER A 36 17.59 10.88 21.37
CA SER A 36 16.21 10.88 21.90
C SER A 36 15.29 9.99 21.03
N ILE A 37 14.25 9.46 21.66
CA ILE A 37 13.18 8.76 20.95
C ILE A 37 12.16 9.79 20.48
N ASP A 38 11.98 9.87 19.18
CA ASP A 38 10.95 10.66 18.54
C ASP A 38 9.83 9.75 18.03
N ALA A 39 8.61 10.27 17.96
CA ALA A 39 7.47 9.57 17.40
C ALA A 39 6.80 10.45 16.36
N GLU A 40 6.62 9.89 15.19
CA GLU A 40 5.79 10.47 14.14
C GLU A 40 4.46 9.74 14.06
N GLN A 41 3.46 10.41 13.53
CA GLN A 41 2.15 9.84 13.31
C GLN A 41 1.90 9.73 11.81
N ASP A 42 1.84 8.48 11.33
CA ASP A 42 1.41 8.18 9.97
C ASP A 42 -0.11 8.00 9.91
N PHE A 43 -0.70 8.44 8.81
CA PHE A 43 -2.11 8.21 8.53
C PHE A 43 -2.31 8.06 7.02
N SER A 44 -3.06 7.03 6.64
CA SER A 44 -3.41 6.83 5.24
C SER A 44 -4.30 7.95 4.73
N SER A 45 -4.00 8.47 3.56
CA SER A 45 -4.76 9.52 2.90
C SER A 45 -4.98 9.20 1.42
N LEU A 46 -6.07 9.70 0.87
CA LEU A 46 -6.40 9.60 -0.54
C LEU A 46 -6.97 10.95 -0.98
N ALA A 47 -6.44 11.51 -2.05
CA ALA A 47 -7.01 12.69 -2.66
C ALA A 47 -8.42 12.41 -3.20
N ASP A 48 -9.33 13.35 -3.03
CA ASP A 48 -10.69 13.22 -3.56
C ASP A 48 -10.67 13.05 -5.08
N ARG A 49 -9.75 13.76 -5.75
CA ARG A 49 -9.46 13.64 -7.18
C ARG A 49 -7.95 13.60 -7.40
N SER A 50 -7.48 12.53 -8.00
CA SER A 50 -6.06 12.34 -8.33
C SER A 50 -5.70 12.79 -9.75
N ALA A 51 -6.70 13.10 -10.58
CA ALA A 51 -6.52 13.67 -11.91
C ALA A 51 -7.63 14.67 -12.23
N GLY A 52 -7.34 15.56 -13.16
CA GLY A 52 -8.29 16.54 -13.68
C GLY A 52 -7.72 17.24 -14.91
N PRO A 53 -8.49 18.18 -15.53
CA PRO A 53 -8.03 18.88 -16.69
C PRO A 53 -6.64 19.51 -16.48
N GLY A 54 -5.66 19.07 -17.28
CA GLY A 54 -4.30 19.57 -17.25
C GLY A 54 -3.38 18.98 -16.17
N TYR A 55 -3.83 18.01 -15.34
CA TYR A 55 -2.97 17.44 -14.30
C TYR A 55 -3.24 15.98 -13.98
N PHE A 56 -2.18 15.25 -13.58
CA PHE A 56 -2.22 13.97 -12.88
C PHE A 56 -1.35 14.07 -11.62
N MET A 57 -1.89 13.70 -10.46
CA MET A 57 -1.15 13.61 -9.21
C MET A 57 -0.62 12.19 -9.05
N VAL A 58 0.66 12.03 -8.68
CA VAL A 58 1.30 10.72 -8.54
C VAL A 58 1.93 10.56 -7.16
N GLY A 59 2.16 9.32 -6.74
CA GLY A 59 2.78 8.99 -5.46
C GLY A 59 1.98 9.52 -4.26
N ASP A 60 2.70 9.91 -3.23
CA ASP A 60 2.12 10.35 -1.95
C ASP A 60 1.25 11.61 -2.08
N ALA A 61 1.44 12.41 -3.12
CA ALA A 61 0.56 13.54 -3.42
C ALA A 61 -0.87 13.09 -3.78
N ALA A 62 -1.02 11.93 -4.41
CA ALA A 62 -2.32 11.37 -4.77
C ALA A 62 -2.89 10.46 -3.67
N CYS A 63 -2.05 9.61 -3.09
CA CYS A 63 -2.41 8.80 -1.94
C CYS A 63 -1.19 8.41 -1.11
N PHE A 64 -1.36 8.43 0.19
CA PHE A 64 -0.41 7.88 1.15
C PHE A 64 -1.05 6.69 1.89
N LEU A 65 -0.34 5.60 2.00
CA LEU A 65 -0.78 4.42 2.72
C LEU A 65 0.19 4.11 3.85
N ASP A 66 -0.36 3.70 5.00
CA ASP A 66 0.42 3.19 6.14
C ASP A 66 1.53 2.23 5.69
N PRO A 67 2.78 2.43 6.15
CA PRO A 67 3.96 1.71 5.66
C PRO A 67 4.02 0.23 6.05
N LEU A 68 3.03 -0.32 6.73
CA LEU A 68 2.99 -1.71 7.21
C LEU A 68 3.38 -2.75 6.15
N LEU A 69 2.98 -2.54 4.90
CA LEU A 69 3.29 -3.41 3.75
C LEU A 69 4.43 -2.88 2.88
N ALA A 70 5.08 -1.79 3.25
CA ALA A 70 6.12 -1.12 2.46
C ALA A 70 5.70 -0.83 1.01
N SER A 71 4.40 -0.53 0.76
CA SER A 71 3.80 -0.38 -0.57
C SER A 71 3.97 1.01 -1.20
N GLY A 72 4.54 1.99 -0.49
CA GLY A 72 4.65 3.38 -0.96
C GLY A 72 5.40 3.51 -2.29
N ILE A 73 6.58 2.88 -2.43
CA ILE A 73 7.36 2.91 -3.68
C ILE A 73 6.57 2.26 -4.82
N HIS A 74 5.89 1.14 -4.56
CA HIS A 74 5.04 0.50 -5.57
C HIS A 74 3.93 1.44 -6.05
N LEU A 75 3.16 2.03 -5.14
CA LEU A 75 2.06 2.95 -5.49
C LEU A 75 2.57 4.18 -6.24
N ALA A 76 3.73 4.72 -5.84
CA ALA A 76 4.34 5.88 -6.51
C ALA A 76 4.78 5.54 -7.94
N THR A 77 5.48 4.43 -8.15
CA THR A 77 5.93 4.01 -9.49
C THR A 77 4.77 3.58 -10.38
N TYR A 78 3.77 2.91 -9.83
CA TYR A 78 2.57 2.50 -10.56
C TYR A 78 1.75 3.69 -11.02
N SER A 79 1.49 4.67 -10.14
CA SER A 79 0.79 5.90 -10.52
C SER A 79 1.55 6.70 -11.59
N ALA A 80 2.88 6.78 -11.48
CA ALA A 80 3.70 7.44 -12.50
C ALA A 80 3.61 6.72 -13.87
N LEU A 81 3.59 5.39 -13.88
CA LEU A 81 3.41 4.60 -15.12
C LEU A 81 2.05 4.86 -15.75
N LEU A 82 0.97 4.84 -14.95
CA LEU A 82 -0.38 5.12 -15.44
C LEU A 82 -0.50 6.55 -15.98
N ALA A 83 0.05 7.53 -15.28
CA ALA A 83 0.05 8.93 -15.73
C ALA A 83 0.82 9.10 -17.04
N ALA A 84 2.01 8.48 -17.15
CA ALA A 84 2.81 8.52 -18.37
C ALA A 84 2.09 7.86 -19.57
N ALA A 85 1.44 6.72 -19.37
CA ALA A 85 0.64 6.06 -20.39
C ALA A 85 -0.55 6.94 -20.83
N SER A 86 -1.29 7.51 -19.88
CA SER A 86 -2.41 8.42 -20.15
C SER A 86 -1.97 9.65 -20.95
N ILE A 87 -0.87 10.29 -20.55
CA ILE A 87 -0.30 11.47 -21.26
C ILE A 87 0.16 11.08 -22.67
N ALA A 88 0.80 9.93 -22.82
CA ALA A 88 1.26 9.47 -24.11
C ALA A 88 0.10 9.19 -25.09
N SER A 89 -0.97 8.56 -24.62
CA SER A 89 -2.17 8.31 -25.44
C SER A 89 -2.89 9.61 -25.79
N LEU A 90 -2.98 10.56 -24.87
CA LEU A 90 -3.48 11.93 -25.15
C LEU A 90 -2.66 12.62 -26.24
N ALA A 91 -1.33 12.59 -26.12
CA ALA A 91 -0.44 13.25 -27.08
C ALA A 91 -0.52 12.64 -28.49
N ARG A 92 -0.88 11.35 -28.59
CA ARG A 92 -1.13 10.66 -29.88
C ARG A 92 -2.54 10.85 -30.41
N GLY A 93 -3.44 11.47 -29.63
CA GLY A 93 -4.84 11.64 -30.00
C GLY A 93 -5.64 10.31 -30.02
N GLU A 94 -5.20 9.31 -29.28
CA GLU A 94 -5.84 7.99 -29.18
C GLU A 94 -7.04 8.00 -28.24
N VAL A 95 -7.03 8.89 -27.26
CA VAL A 95 -8.08 9.07 -26.25
C VAL A 95 -8.35 10.55 -26.01
N THR A 96 -9.53 10.86 -25.48
CA THR A 96 -9.88 12.18 -24.96
C THR A 96 -9.31 12.40 -23.57
N GLU A 97 -9.23 13.65 -23.13
CA GLU A 97 -8.77 13.98 -21.78
C GLU A 97 -9.67 13.36 -20.70
N ASP A 98 -10.98 13.37 -20.89
CA ASP A 98 -11.93 12.78 -19.93
C ASP A 98 -11.75 11.26 -19.81
N GLU A 99 -11.50 10.56 -20.92
CA GLU A 99 -11.21 9.12 -20.91
C GLU A 99 -9.89 8.82 -20.19
N ALA A 100 -8.85 9.60 -20.44
CA ALA A 100 -7.56 9.45 -19.77
C ALA A 100 -7.66 9.68 -18.25
N ILE A 101 -8.39 10.73 -17.83
CA ILE A 101 -8.66 11.03 -16.42
C ILE A 101 -9.43 9.88 -15.77
N ALA A 102 -10.53 9.43 -16.39
CA ALA A 102 -11.37 8.36 -15.86
C ALA A 102 -10.59 7.04 -15.72
N TYR A 103 -9.79 6.68 -16.71
CA TYR A 103 -8.91 5.51 -16.67
C TYR A 103 -7.91 5.59 -15.53
N TYR A 104 -7.18 6.70 -15.43
CA TYR A 104 -6.19 6.93 -14.38
C TYR A 104 -6.81 6.82 -12.99
N GLU A 105 -7.86 7.59 -12.72
CA GLU A 105 -8.51 7.62 -11.40
C GLU A 105 -9.07 6.25 -10.99
N SER A 106 -9.77 5.58 -11.92
CA SER A 106 -10.37 4.28 -11.60
C SER A 106 -9.30 3.21 -11.32
N THR A 107 -8.26 3.15 -12.16
CA THR A 107 -7.21 2.14 -12.07
C THR A 107 -6.33 2.35 -10.83
N TYR A 108 -5.92 3.60 -10.57
CA TYR A 108 -5.09 3.91 -9.41
C TYR A 108 -5.86 3.75 -8.09
N ARG A 109 -7.13 4.19 -8.04
CA ARG A 109 -8.00 3.98 -6.88
C ARG A 109 -8.19 2.50 -6.55
N GLN A 110 -8.32 1.63 -7.56
CA GLN A 110 -8.40 0.18 -7.33
C GLN A 110 -7.14 -0.38 -6.66
N ALA A 111 -5.95 0.05 -7.11
CA ALA A 111 -4.69 -0.35 -6.48
C ALA A 111 -4.63 0.10 -5.01
N TYR A 112 -4.92 1.37 -4.75
CA TYR A 112 -4.96 1.91 -3.38
C TYR A 112 -5.93 1.13 -2.47
N VAL A 113 -7.17 0.90 -2.93
CA VAL A 113 -8.19 0.19 -2.14
C VAL A 113 -7.76 -1.23 -1.79
N ARG A 114 -7.09 -1.96 -2.72
CA ARG A 114 -6.56 -3.30 -2.43
C ARG A 114 -5.56 -3.29 -1.28
N PHE A 115 -4.58 -2.39 -1.32
CA PHE A 115 -3.59 -2.26 -0.25
C PHE A 115 -4.23 -1.79 1.06
N MET A 116 -5.18 -0.84 1.01
CA MET A 116 -5.90 -0.36 2.18
C MET A 116 -6.69 -1.48 2.87
N LEU A 117 -7.37 -2.34 2.09
CA LEU A 117 -8.07 -3.51 2.65
C LEU A 117 -7.10 -4.48 3.32
N LEU A 118 -5.93 -4.73 2.73
CA LEU A 118 -4.90 -5.58 3.34
C LEU A 118 -4.37 -4.99 4.64
N VAL A 119 -4.01 -3.71 4.64
CA VAL A 119 -3.52 -3.02 5.85
C VAL A 119 -4.58 -3.06 6.95
N THR A 120 -5.83 -2.72 6.60
CA THR A 120 -6.95 -2.74 7.55
C THR A 120 -7.17 -4.14 8.13
N SER A 121 -7.11 -5.16 7.29
CA SER A 121 -7.26 -6.56 7.70
C SER A 121 -6.14 -7.00 8.64
N LEU A 122 -4.89 -6.60 8.35
CA LEU A 122 -3.74 -6.89 9.21
C LEU A 122 -3.91 -6.26 10.60
N TYR A 123 -4.39 -5.02 10.68
CA TYR A 123 -4.64 -4.38 11.97
C TYR A 123 -5.83 -4.98 12.73
N GLN A 124 -6.87 -5.42 12.03
CA GLN A 124 -8.07 -5.99 12.68
C GLN A 124 -7.89 -7.43 13.15
N GLU A 125 -7.11 -8.23 12.43
CA GLU A 125 -7.09 -9.68 12.59
C GLU A 125 -5.73 -10.26 12.99
N TYR A 126 -4.92 -9.56 13.75
CA TYR A 126 -3.67 -10.12 14.28
C TYR A 126 -3.85 -11.45 15.06
N ARG A 127 -5.07 -11.98 15.11
CA ARG A 127 -5.45 -13.18 15.87
C ARG A 127 -5.57 -14.48 15.06
N GLY A 128 -5.43 -14.47 13.71
CA GLY A 128 -5.60 -15.70 12.92
C GLY A 128 -4.82 -15.72 11.61
N LYS A 129 -3.75 -16.54 11.55
CA LYS A 129 -2.85 -16.65 10.41
C LYS A 129 -3.52 -17.03 9.07
N ASN A 130 -4.72 -17.61 9.07
CA ASN A 130 -5.38 -18.11 7.87
C ASN A 130 -6.30 -17.09 7.20
N THR A 131 -6.78 -16.09 7.93
CA THR A 131 -7.81 -15.16 7.45
C THR A 131 -7.26 -14.19 6.42
N LEU A 132 -6.01 -13.73 6.58
CA LEU A 132 -5.33 -12.82 5.66
C LEU A 132 -5.14 -13.40 4.25
N PHE A 133 -4.80 -14.69 4.16
CA PHE A 133 -4.65 -15.38 2.89
C PHE A 133 -5.99 -15.55 2.16
N TRP A 134 -7.08 -15.79 2.89
CA TRP A 134 -8.42 -15.86 2.31
C TRP A 134 -8.90 -14.51 1.77
N GLN A 135 -8.61 -13.42 2.46
CA GLN A 135 -8.90 -12.07 1.98
C GLN A 135 -8.06 -11.73 0.76
N ALA A 136 -6.76 -12.05 0.76
CA ALA A 136 -5.90 -11.91 -0.41
C ALA A 136 -6.46 -12.66 -1.63
N LYS A 137 -6.98 -13.88 -1.42
CA LYS A 137 -7.62 -14.67 -2.49
C LYS A 137 -8.80 -13.95 -3.13
N GLN A 138 -9.63 -13.27 -2.32
CA GLN A 138 -10.79 -12.53 -2.84
C GLN A 138 -10.39 -11.27 -3.65
N LEU A 139 -9.21 -10.72 -3.39
CA LEU A 139 -8.69 -9.52 -4.02
C LEU A 139 -7.85 -9.81 -5.28
N THR A 140 -7.49 -11.08 -5.51
CA THR A 140 -6.79 -11.51 -6.74
C THR A 140 -7.79 -12.01 -7.77
N ARG A 141 -7.54 -11.71 -9.04
CA ARG A 141 -8.32 -12.28 -10.15
C ARG A 141 -7.89 -13.73 -10.41
N GLY A 142 -8.85 -14.63 -10.48
CA GLY A 142 -8.67 -16.02 -10.92
C GLY A 142 -9.00 -17.03 -9.83
N ASP A 143 -9.18 -18.27 -10.26
CA ASP A 143 -9.51 -19.41 -9.41
C ASP A 143 -8.22 -19.91 -8.72
N VAL A 144 -7.93 -19.35 -7.55
CA VAL A 144 -6.73 -19.68 -6.78
C VAL A 144 -7.04 -20.94 -5.96
N ARG A 145 -6.36 -22.03 -6.27
CA ARG A 145 -6.43 -23.28 -5.48
C ARG A 145 -5.86 -23.06 -4.08
N GLU A 146 -6.27 -23.90 -3.13
CA GLU A 146 -5.90 -23.76 -1.70
C GLU A 146 -4.36 -23.74 -1.46
N GLY A 147 -3.57 -24.39 -2.31
CA GLY A 147 -2.09 -24.34 -2.31
C GLY A 147 -1.48 -23.02 -2.82
N ASP A 148 -2.27 -22.16 -3.46
CA ASP A 148 -1.79 -20.94 -4.11
C ASP A 148 -2.07 -19.65 -3.30
N LEU A 149 -2.60 -19.77 -2.07
CA LEU A 149 -2.94 -18.62 -1.22
C LEU A 149 -1.72 -17.75 -0.92
N MET A 150 -0.57 -18.37 -0.68
CA MET A 150 0.69 -17.66 -0.45
C MET A 150 1.12 -16.90 -1.71
N GLN A 151 0.94 -17.48 -2.90
CA GLN A 151 1.23 -16.80 -4.16
C GLN A 151 0.26 -15.64 -4.41
N ALA A 152 -1.03 -15.83 -4.13
CA ALA A 152 -2.02 -14.76 -4.24
C ALA A 152 -1.67 -13.58 -3.33
N PHE A 153 -1.32 -13.85 -2.09
CA PHE A 153 -0.85 -12.84 -1.14
C PHE A 153 0.45 -12.16 -1.63
N ALA A 154 1.43 -12.96 -2.09
CA ALA A 154 2.67 -12.41 -2.62
C ALA A 154 2.44 -11.50 -3.83
N ARG A 155 1.58 -11.89 -4.79
CA ARG A 155 1.23 -11.04 -5.95
C ARG A 155 0.60 -9.72 -5.54
N LEU A 156 -0.27 -9.76 -4.52
CA LEU A 156 -0.94 -8.58 -4.00
C LEU A 156 0.07 -7.61 -3.37
N VAL A 157 0.90 -8.12 -2.43
CA VAL A 157 1.89 -7.32 -1.69
C VAL A 157 3.00 -6.79 -2.61
N THR A 158 3.38 -7.53 -3.64
CA THR A 158 4.39 -7.09 -4.61
C THR A 158 3.82 -6.17 -5.70
N GLY A 159 2.50 -5.96 -5.73
CA GLY A 159 1.84 -5.15 -6.76
C GLY A 159 1.82 -5.78 -8.15
N SER A 160 2.22 -7.04 -8.30
CA SER A 160 2.21 -7.71 -9.61
C SER A 160 0.79 -7.90 -10.16
N GLU A 161 -0.21 -7.88 -9.30
CA GLU A 161 -1.62 -7.88 -9.70
C GLU A 161 -2.02 -6.57 -10.39
N ASP A 162 -1.48 -5.44 -9.95
CA ASP A 162 -1.74 -4.12 -10.56
C ASP A 162 -1.19 -4.04 -11.99
N MET A 163 -0.01 -4.62 -12.23
CA MET A 163 0.58 -4.69 -13.57
C MET A 163 -0.24 -5.55 -14.54
N ARG A 164 -0.95 -6.58 -14.05
CA ARG A 164 -1.87 -7.37 -14.88
C ARG A 164 -3.08 -6.53 -15.29
N PHE A 165 -3.65 -5.76 -14.36
CA PHE A 165 -4.78 -4.87 -14.67
C PHE A 165 -4.39 -3.81 -15.71
N ALA A 166 -3.21 -3.21 -15.59
CA ALA A 166 -2.73 -2.24 -16.56
C ALA A 166 -2.63 -2.86 -17.97
N ARG A 167 -2.06 -4.07 -18.10
CA ARG A 167 -1.94 -4.77 -19.39
C ARG A 167 -3.27 -5.19 -19.99
N GLU A 168 -4.22 -5.61 -19.17
CA GLU A 168 -5.56 -5.99 -19.63
C GLU A 168 -6.37 -4.75 -20.08
N GLY A 169 -6.07 -3.56 -19.52
CA GLY A 169 -6.65 -2.29 -19.93
C GLY A 169 -6.08 -1.73 -21.24
N GLU A 170 -4.86 -2.13 -21.65
CA GLU A 170 -4.26 -1.72 -22.93
C GLU A 170 -5.05 -2.20 -24.17
N GLY A 171 -5.95 -3.16 -24.00
CA GLY A 171 -6.87 -3.60 -25.06
C GLY A 171 -8.13 -2.74 -25.18
N VAL A 172 -8.30 -1.72 -24.34
CA VAL A 172 -9.45 -0.81 -24.29
C VAL A 172 -9.03 0.64 -24.60
N LEU A 173 -7.74 0.92 -24.60
CA LEU A 173 -7.08 2.12 -25.09
C LEU A 173 -6.38 1.77 -26.40
#